data_ee48fffaf57a24ce30b9cf41b5b314ad
#
_entry.id   ee48fffaf57a24ce30b9cf41b5b314ad
#
_cell.length_a   1.000
_cell.length_b   1.000
_cell.length_c   1.000
_cell.angle_alpha   90.00
_cell.angle_beta   90.00
_cell.angle_gamma   90.00
#
_symmetry.space_group_name_H-M   'P 1'
#
loop_
_entity.id
_entity.type
_entity.pdbx_description
1 polymer ?
#
loop_
_entity_poly.entity_id
_entity_poly.type
_entity_poly.pdbx_seq_one_letter_code
_entity_poly.pdbx_strand_id
1 'polypeptide(L)'
;MNQVKRAREIEQFFITITRASAALEATLKREFGLSLGEYRVLDEVASAGKIGIRMGDLAQSVIFSPSRLTHTYRRLADRDLIVRTPYEFDRRGGTIT
;
A
#
# COMPACT_ATOMS: atom_id res chain seq x y z
N MET A 1 11.85 36.74 1.46
CA MET A 1 10.99 36.54 2.64
C MET A 1 9.86 35.56 2.38
N ASN A 2 9.08 35.76 1.30
CA ASN A 2 7.98 34.85 0.97
C ASN A 2 8.44 33.42 0.68
N GLN A 3 9.59 33.27 0.03
CA GLN A 3 10.16 31.94 -0.28
C GLN A 3 10.57 31.18 0.97
N VAL A 4 11.14 31.87 1.96
CA VAL A 4 11.54 31.25 3.23
C VAL A 4 10.31 30.82 4.02
N LYS A 5 9.27 31.68 4.02
CA LYS A 5 8.02 31.36 4.70
C LYS A 5 7.35 30.14 4.09
N ARG A 6 7.31 30.05 2.75
CA ARG A 6 6.73 28.90 2.04
C ARG A 6 7.53 27.62 2.33
N ALA A 7 8.86 27.71 2.35
CA ALA A 7 9.69 26.57 2.68
C ALA A 7 9.41 26.05 4.08
N ARG A 8 9.22 26.95 5.06
CA ARG A 8 8.88 26.55 6.43
C ARG A 8 7.51 25.90 6.52
N GLU A 9 6.54 26.42 5.78
CA GLU A 9 5.18 25.85 5.74
C GLU A 9 5.21 24.44 5.17
N ILE A 10 5.94 24.22 4.08
CA ILE A 10 6.11 22.90 3.47
C ILE A 10 6.80 21.93 4.43
N GLU A 11 7.86 22.41 5.11
CA GLU A 11 8.58 21.62 6.10
C GLU A 11 7.65 21.20 7.24
N GLN A 12 6.85 22.12 7.78
CA GLN A 12 5.92 21.82 8.86
C GLN A 12 4.85 20.82 8.42
N PHE A 13 4.36 20.96 7.20
CA PHE A 13 3.41 20.01 6.62
C PHE A 13 4.04 18.61 6.53
N PHE A 14 5.28 18.53 6.03
CA PHE A 14 6.01 17.27 5.94
C PHE A 14 6.24 16.63 7.31
N ILE A 15 6.63 17.42 8.30
CA ILE A 15 6.84 16.93 9.68
C ILE A 15 5.52 16.39 10.25
N THR A 16 4.43 17.11 10.04
CA THR A 16 3.10 16.69 10.52
C THR A 16 2.70 15.36 9.90
N ILE A 17 2.86 15.21 8.59
CA ILE A 17 2.56 13.96 7.89
C ILE A 17 3.45 12.82 8.40
N THR A 18 4.74 13.07 8.57
CA THR A 18 5.69 12.07 9.05
C THR A 18 5.30 11.57 10.45
N ARG A 19 4.94 12.47 11.34
CA ARG A 19 4.48 12.09 12.69
C ARG A 19 3.18 11.31 12.67
N ALA A 20 2.22 11.74 11.85
CA ALA A 20 0.95 11.05 11.71
C ALA A 20 1.15 9.64 11.14
N SER A 21 2.01 9.50 10.14
CA SER A 21 2.33 8.19 9.54
C SER A 21 3.01 7.27 10.55
N ALA A 22 3.94 7.80 11.35
CA ALA A 22 4.62 7.01 12.38
C ALA A 22 3.65 6.52 13.45
N ALA A 23 2.70 7.35 13.86
CA ALA A 23 1.67 6.97 14.83
C ALA A 23 0.76 5.88 14.27
N LEU A 24 0.35 6.01 13.02
CA LEU A 24 -0.45 5.00 12.34
C LEU A 24 0.31 3.67 12.22
N GLU A 25 1.58 3.72 11.81
CA GLU A 25 2.42 2.53 11.71
C GLU A 25 2.53 1.80 13.04
N ALA A 26 2.74 2.54 14.13
CA ALA A 26 2.84 1.94 15.46
C ALA A 26 1.54 1.26 15.86
N THR A 27 0.40 1.87 15.58
CA THR A 27 -0.92 1.31 15.88
C THR A 27 -1.19 0.06 15.04
N LEU A 28 -0.92 0.11 13.74
CA LEU A 28 -1.11 -1.02 12.84
C LEU A 28 -0.26 -2.22 13.26
N LYS A 29 0.99 -1.98 13.61
CA LYS A 29 1.89 -3.04 14.03
C LYS A 29 1.47 -3.64 15.36
N ARG A 30 1.11 -2.81 16.32
CA ARG A 30 0.70 -3.27 17.66
C ARG A 30 -0.59 -4.08 17.62
N GLU A 31 -1.60 -3.59 16.90
CA GLU A 31 -2.93 -4.20 16.92
C GLU A 31 -3.13 -5.28 15.86
N PHE A 32 -2.49 -5.16 14.70
CA PHE A 32 -2.74 -6.05 13.57
C PHE A 32 -1.48 -6.76 13.05
N GLY A 33 -0.30 -6.38 13.52
CA GLY A 33 0.95 -6.93 13.02
C GLY A 33 1.23 -6.54 11.56
N LEU A 34 0.73 -5.40 11.11
CA LEU A 34 0.88 -4.92 9.74
C LEU A 34 1.80 -3.71 9.67
N SER A 35 2.60 -3.63 8.59
CA SER A 35 3.25 -2.39 8.22
C SER A 35 2.25 -1.46 7.53
N LEU A 36 2.59 -0.18 7.40
CA LEU A 36 1.76 0.77 6.66
C LEU A 36 1.61 0.35 5.20
N GLY A 37 2.70 -0.13 4.58
CA GLY A 37 2.67 -0.61 3.20
C GLY A 37 1.73 -1.80 3.03
N GLU A 38 1.79 -2.76 3.94
CA GLU A 38 0.88 -3.91 3.93
C GLU A 38 -0.58 -3.47 4.09
N TYR A 39 -0.84 -2.56 5.01
CA TYR A 39 -2.19 -2.01 5.21
C TYR A 39 -2.71 -1.32 3.96
N ARG A 40 -1.88 -0.51 3.29
CA ARG A 40 -2.29 0.18 2.06
C ARG A 40 -2.65 -0.79 0.95
N VAL A 41 -1.89 -1.88 0.80
CA VAL A 41 -2.20 -2.92 -0.17
C VAL A 41 -3.53 -3.59 0.17
N LEU A 42 -3.74 -3.96 1.43
CA LEU A 42 -5.00 -4.57 1.87
C LEU A 42 -6.19 -3.64 1.63
N ASP A 43 -6.04 -2.35 1.90
CA ASP A 43 -7.11 -1.37 1.72
C ASP A 43 -7.51 -1.24 0.25
N GLU A 44 -6.53 -1.18 -0.66
CA GLU A 44 -6.79 -1.13 -2.10
C GLU A 44 -7.46 -2.41 -2.61
N VAL A 45 -7.00 -3.57 -2.14
CA VAL A 45 -7.59 -4.85 -2.51
C VAL A 45 -9.03 -4.94 -2.01
N ALA A 46 -9.28 -4.54 -0.77
CA ALA A 46 -10.63 -4.52 -0.20
C ALA A 46 -11.56 -3.58 -0.98
N SER A 47 -11.05 -2.42 -1.38
CA SER A 47 -11.83 -1.45 -2.16
C SER A 47 -12.19 -1.96 -3.55
N ALA A 48 -11.39 -2.83 -4.13
CA ALA A 48 -11.67 -3.43 -5.43
C ALA A 48 -12.76 -4.51 -5.38
N GLY A 49 -13.04 -5.05 -4.20
CA GLY A 49 -14.09 -6.04 -3.99
C GLY A 49 -13.84 -7.36 -4.69
N LYS A 50 -14.91 -8.04 -5.05
CA LYS A 50 -14.84 -9.39 -5.66
C LYS A 50 -14.23 -9.40 -7.06
N ILE A 51 -14.32 -8.29 -7.78
CA ILE A 51 -13.71 -8.15 -9.11
C ILE A 51 -12.19 -8.27 -9.01
N GLY A 52 -11.63 -7.79 -7.89
CA GLY A 52 -10.20 -7.80 -7.68
C GLY A 52 -9.48 -6.69 -8.42
N ILE A 53 -8.16 -6.64 -8.25
CA ILE A 53 -7.32 -5.64 -8.87
C ILE A 53 -6.09 -6.32 -9.47
N ARG A 54 -5.66 -5.85 -10.65
CA ARG A 54 -4.44 -6.37 -11.29
C ARG A 54 -3.20 -5.89 -10.56
N MET A 55 -2.14 -6.69 -10.56
CA MET A 55 -0.88 -6.34 -9.90
C MET A 55 -0.33 -4.98 -10.36
N GLY A 56 -0.36 -4.71 -11.67
CA GLY A 56 0.13 -3.42 -12.19
C GLY A 56 -0.68 -2.24 -11.70
N ASP A 57 -2.00 -2.38 -11.68
CA ASP A 57 -2.90 -1.32 -11.18
C ASP A 57 -2.72 -1.13 -9.68
N LEU A 58 -2.53 -2.21 -8.93
CA LEU A 58 -2.28 -2.15 -7.51
C LEU A 58 -0.97 -1.42 -7.20
N ALA A 59 0.10 -1.73 -7.96
CA ALA A 59 1.39 -1.06 -7.80
C ALA A 59 1.26 0.46 -8.01
N GLN A 60 0.50 0.87 -9.02
CA GLN A 60 0.25 2.29 -9.29
C GLN A 60 -0.55 2.95 -8.17
N SER A 61 -1.60 2.30 -7.68
CA SER A 61 -2.44 2.85 -6.61
C SER A 61 -1.68 3.07 -5.32
N VAL A 62 -0.80 2.14 -4.94
CA VAL A 62 -0.02 2.25 -3.71
C VAL A 62 1.33 2.94 -3.92
N ILE A 63 1.68 3.25 -5.17
CA ILE A 63 2.94 3.90 -5.57
C ILE A 63 4.15 3.05 -5.13
N PHE A 64 4.09 1.77 -5.46
CA PHE A 64 5.19 0.83 -5.19
C PHE A 64 5.89 0.45 -6.49
N SER A 65 7.18 0.17 -6.41
CA SER A 65 7.86 -0.54 -7.50
C SER A 65 7.28 -1.95 -7.63
N PRO A 66 7.38 -2.57 -8.81
CA PRO A 66 6.92 -3.96 -8.98
C PRO A 66 7.56 -4.93 -7.98
N SER A 67 8.86 -4.77 -7.70
CA SER A 67 9.58 -5.61 -6.75
C SER A 67 9.04 -5.46 -5.33
N ARG A 68 8.79 -4.22 -4.91
CA ARG A 68 8.24 -3.94 -3.58
C ARG A 68 6.84 -4.51 -3.43
N LEU A 69 6.01 -4.37 -4.46
CA LEU A 69 4.66 -4.92 -4.42
C LEU A 69 4.70 -6.44 -4.35
N THR A 70 5.53 -7.09 -5.17
CA THR A 70 5.67 -8.55 -5.15
C THR A 70 6.07 -9.05 -3.75
N HIS A 71 7.02 -8.37 -3.12
CA HIS A 71 7.46 -8.72 -1.77
C HIS A 71 6.33 -8.55 -0.74
N THR A 72 5.63 -7.42 -0.78
CA THR A 72 4.50 -7.14 0.12
C THR A 72 3.37 -8.13 -0.11
N TYR A 73 3.05 -8.42 -1.38
CA TYR A 73 2.04 -9.40 -1.76
C TYR A 73 2.34 -10.77 -1.14
N ARG A 74 3.57 -11.25 -1.26
CA ARG A 74 3.95 -12.56 -0.72
C ARG A 74 3.75 -12.65 0.78
N ARG A 75 4.11 -11.60 1.51
CA ARG A 75 3.90 -11.55 2.96
C ARG A 75 2.42 -11.65 3.33
N LEU A 76 1.57 -10.93 2.60
CA LEU A 76 0.13 -10.94 2.85
C LEU A 76 -0.51 -12.26 2.42
N ALA A 77 -0.09 -12.82 1.30
CA ALA A 77 -0.57 -14.11 0.82
C ALA A 77 -0.18 -15.24 1.77
N ASP A 78 1.04 -15.19 2.33
CA ASP A 78 1.49 -16.17 3.31
C ASP A 78 0.66 -16.16 4.59
N ARG A 79 0.01 -15.02 4.88
CA ARG A 79 -0.91 -14.89 6.02
C ARG A 79 -2.36 -15.13 5.62
N ASP A 80 -2.62 -15.59 4.41
CA ASP A 80 -3.96 -15.86 3.87
C ASP A 80 -4.87 -14.62 3.84
N LEU A 81 -4.29 -13.43 3.76
CA LEU A 81 -5.05 -12.18 3.73
C LEU A 81 -5.49 -11.76 2.33
N ILE A 82 -4.74 -12.18 1.32
CA ILE A 82 -5.05 -11.90 -0.08
C ILE A 82 -4.76 -13.13 -0.92
N VAL A 83 -5.40 -13.21 -2.08
CA VAL A 83 -5.27 -14.33 -3.01
C VAL A 83 -5.12 -13.78 -4.42
N ARG A 84 -4.29 -14.40 -5.22
CA ARG A 84 -4.18 -14.12 -6.65
C ARG A 84 -4.94 -15.18 -7.44
N THR A 85 -5.84 -14.73 -8.30
CA THR A 85 -6.57 -15.61 -9.22
C THR A 85 -6.02 -15.36 -10.62
N PRO A 86 -5.26 -16.31 -11.21
CA PRO A 86 -4.73 -16.15 -12.55
C PRO A 86 -5.86 -16.10 -13.57
N TYR A 87 -5.63 -15.41 -14.70
CA TYR A 87 -6.56 -15.48 -15.82
C TYR A 87 -6.52 -16.88 -16.44
N GLU A 88 -7.68 -17.33 -16.86
CA GLU A 88 -7.84 -18.67 -17.43
C GLU A 88 -6.95 -18.89 -18.66
N PHE A 89 -6.80 -17.85 -19.49
CA PHE A 89 -6.08 -17.94 -20.76
C PHE A 89 -4.78 -17.13 -20.81
N ASP A 90 -4.40 -16.49 -19.72
CA ASP A 90 -3.19 -15.68 -19.67
C ASP A 90 -2.46 -15.92 -18.34
N ARG A 91 -1.34 -16.63 -18.44
CA ARG A 91 -0.50 -16.97 -17.26
C ARG A 91 0.20 -15.76 -16.65
N ARG A 92 0.29 -14.63 -17.41
CA ARG A 92 0.95 -13.42 -16.96
C ARG A 92 0.02 -12.50 -16.19
N GLY A 93 -1.28 -12.69 -16.35
CA GLY A 93 -2.28 -11.87 -15.74
C GLY A 93 -3.04 -12.58 -14.64
N GLY A 94 -3.77 -11.78 -13.89
CA GLY A 94 -4.60 -12.25 -12.79
C GLY A 94 -5.08 -11.08 -11.96
N THR A 95 -5.95 -11.37 -11.02
CA THR A 95 -6.48 -10.37 -10.08
C THR A 95 -6.18 -10.77 -8.65
N ILE A 96 -6.01 -9.76 -7.79
CA ILE A 96 -5.80 -9.92 -6.37
C ILE A 96 -7.14 -9.61 -5.66
N THR A 97 -7.54 -10.47 -4.78
CA THR A 97 -8.75 -10.25 -3.97
C THR A 97 -8.47 -10.47 -2.48
#